data_ea61ea1ccdf7ef9c229f3a1f8d0c6900
#
_entry.id   ea61ea1ccdf7ef9c229f3a1f8d0c6900
#
_cell.length_a   1.000
_cell.length_b   1.000
_cell.length_c   1.000
_cell.angle_alpha   90.00
_cell.angle_beta   90.00
_cell.angle_gamma   90.00
#
_symmetry.space_group_name_H-M   'P 1'
#
loop_
_entity.id
_entity.type
_entity.pdbx_description
1 polymer ?
#
loop_
_entity_poly.entity_id
_entity_poly.type
_entity_poly.pdbx_seq_one_letter_code
_entity_poly.pdbx_strand_id
1 'polypeptide(L)'
;MRIAYFITPHGFGHAARAAAVMKAIHQFHPSVHFDIYTLVPPWFFEESIPGIFTYHETLTDIGLVQDTPLEVDIPATILALQDFFPFNEKNLIGLEKELCQSNCQLVICDISPLGIAVGEKAKIPSILIENFTWDWIYEPYIKDHPQFIDIIRTIKYYIDTANYHIQTLPTCRPD
;
A
#
# COMPACT_ATOMS: atom_id res chain seq x y z
N MET A 1 15.79 -13.66 -5.93
CA MET A 1 14.72 -12.71 -6.33
C MET A 1 14.38 -11.84 -5.14
N ARG A 2 14.22 -10.51 -5.33
CA ARG A 2 13.74 -9.58 -4.29
C ARG A 2 12.41 -8.98 -4.72
N ILE A 3 11.49 -8.90 -3.78
CA ILE A 3 10.13 -8.36 -3.96
C ILE A 3 9.93 -7.29 -2.90
N ALA A 4 9.56 -6.08 -3.32
CA ALA A 4 9.11 -5.03 -2.41
C ALA A 4 7.62 -5.21 -2.14
N TYR A 5 7.20 -5.17 -0.87
CA TYR A 5 5.80 -5.28 -0.49
C TYR A 5 5.38 -4.06 0.32
N PHE A 6 4.57 -3.21 -0.29
CA PHE A 6 4.00 -2.04 0.34
C PHE A 6 2.64 -2.41 0.94
N ILE A 7 2.52 -2.27 2.25
CA ILE A 7 1.34 -2.74 3.00
C ILE A 7 0.73 -1.58 3.76
N THR A 8 -0.58 -1.37 3.56
CA THR A 8 -1.33 -0.39 4.34
C THR A 8 -1.21 -0.66 5.84
N PRO A 9 -0.99 0.37 6.67
CA PRO A 9 -0.89 0.20 8.12
C PRO A 9 -2.27 0.15 8.82
N HIS A 10 -3.37 0.24 8.07
CA HIS A 10 -4.72 0.29 8.61
C HIS A 10 -5.26 -1.09 9.03
N GLY A 11 -4.82 -1.52 10.20
CA GLY A 11 -5.24 -2.76 10.83
C GLY A 11 -4.43 -3.99 10.41
N PHE A 12 -4.40 -4.97 11.30
CA PHE A 12 -3.63 -6.21 11.11
C PHE A 12 -4.20 -7.14 10.02
N GLY A 13 -5.43 -6.92 9.54
CA GLY A 13 -6.02 -7.74 8.49
C GLY A 13 -5.22 -7.69 7.17
N HIS A 14 -4.75 -6.51 6.79
CA HIS A 14 -3.90 -6.31 5.62
C HIS A 14 -2.52 -6.96 5.80
N ALA A 15 -1.91 -6.77 6.96
CA ALA A 15 -0.64 -7.42 7.29
C ALA A 15 -0.75 -8.95 7.30
N ALA A 16 -1.85 -9.50 7.81
CA ALA A 16 -2.11 -10.94 7.82
C ALA A 16 -2.27 -11.49 6.38
N ARG A 17 -3.01 -10.78 5.52
CA ARG A 17 -3.13 -11.12 4.11
C ARG A 17 -1.77 -11.10 3.43
N ALA A 18 -1.00 -10.03 3.61
CA ALA A 18 0.33 -9.89 3.03
C ALA A 18 1.29 -10.99 3.53
N ALA A 19 1.29 -11.31 4.82
CA ALA A 19 2.09 -12.40 5.39
C ALA A 19 1.71 -13.76 4.79
N ALA A 20 0.41 -14.03 4.60
CA ALA A 20 -0.05 -15.26 3.96
C ALA A 20 0.41 -15.36 2.50
N VAL A 21 0.33 -14.26 1.74
CA VAL A 21 0.83 -14.18 0.36
C VAL A 21 2.33 -14.41 0.30
N MET A 22 3.11 -13.71 1.15
CA MET A 22 4.56 -13.88 1.21
C MET A 22 4.97 -15.31 1.57
N LYS A 23 4.28 -15.92 2.55
CA LYS A 23 4.50 -17.32 2.93
C LYS A 23 4.22 -18.28 1.78
N ALA A 24 3.12 -18.07 1.05
CA ALA A 24 2.78 -18.89 -0.12
C ALA A 24 3.83 -18.74 -1.23
N ILE A 25 4.24 -17.52 -1.56
CA ILE A 25 5.30 -17.27 -2.55
C ILE A 25 6.60 -17.97 -2.12
N HIS A 26 6.99 -17.86 -0.86
CA HIS A 26 8.21 -18.48 -0.35
C HIS A 26 8.18 -20.02 -0.39
N GLN A 27 7.00 -20.62 -0.24
CA GLN A 27 6.85 -22.09 -0.38
C GLN A 27 7.16 -22.56 -1.82
N PHE A 28 6.77 -21.79 -2.84
CA PHE A 28 7.06 -22.10 -4.23
C PHE A 28 8.45 -21.63 -4.68
N HIS A 29 8.96 -20.58 -4.08
CA HIS A 29 10.21 -19.92 -4.42
C HIS A 29 11.03 -19.60 -3.16
N PRO A 30 11.70 -20.59 -2.53
CA PRO A 30 12.40 -20.42 -1.25
C PRO A 30 13.55 -19.40 -1.27
N SER A 31 14.05 -19.04 -2.45
CA SER A 31 15.09 -18.02 -2.63
C SER A 31 14.59 -16.58 -2.67
N VAL A 32 13.27 -16.38 -2.56
CA VAL A 32 12.68 -15.02 -2.55
C VAL A 32 12.95 -14.37 -1.19
N HIS A 33 13.35 -13.10 -1.23
CA HIS A 33 13.46 -12.21 -0.09
C HIS A 33 12.50 -11.03 -0.27
N PHE A 34 11.83 -10.63 0.81
CA PHE A 34 10.88 -9.52 0.78
C PHE A 34 11.47 -8.28 1.45
N ASP A 35 11.28 -7.13 0.85
CA ASP A 35 11.48 -5.82 1.46
C ASP A 35 10.09 -5.27 1.82
N ILE A 36 9.75 -5.23 3.11
CA ILE A 36 8.42 -4.86 3.61
C ILE A 36 8.42 -3.37 3.98
N TYR A 37 7.56 -2.60 3.34
CA TYR A 37 7.34 -1.17 3.57
C TYR A 37 5.98 -0.97 4.25
N THR A 38 5.95 -0.58 5.52
CA THR A 38 4.72 -0.36 6.30
C THR A 38 5.03 0.29 7.65
N LEU A 39 3.98 0.78 8.34
CA LEU A 39 4.03 1.14 9.76
C LEU A 39 3.47 0.03 10.67
N VAL A 40 3.03 -1.10 10.13
CA VAL A 40 2.67 -2.27 10.97
C VAL A 40 3.93 -2.74 11.70
N PRO A 41 3.89 -2.93 13.03
CA PRO A 41 5.09 -3.26 13.81
C PRO A 41 5.82 -4.51 13.30
N PRO A 42 7.17 -4.50 13.25
CA PRO A 42 7.97 -5.58 12.67
C PRO A 42 7.78 -6.94 13.36
N TRP A 43 7.47 -6.96 14.67
CA TRP A 43 7.22 -8.21 15.41
C TRP A 43 6.13 -9.09 14.76
N PHE A 44 5.13 -8.45 14.12
CA PHE A 44 4.04 -9.17 13.45
C PHE A 44 4.57 -10.05 12.31
N PHE A 45 5.52 -9.53 11.54
CA PHE A 45 6.15 -10.27 10.43
C PHE A 45 7.20 -11.25 10.92
N GLU A 46 7.94 -10.92 12.01
CA GLU A 46 8.90 -11.82 12.64
C GLU A 46 8.23 -13.12 13.13
N GLU A 47 7.01 -13.02 13.66
CA GLU A 47 6.23 -14.19 14.09
C GLU A 47 5.59 -14.93 12.90
N SER A 48 5.16 -14.21 11.87
CA SER A 48 4.40 -14.78 10.75
C SER A 48 5.28 -15.41 9.67
N ILE A 49 6.42 -14.78 9.36
CA ILE A 49 7.32 -15.12 8.24
C ILE A 49 8.79 -14.93 8.62
N PRO A 50 9.30 -15.64 9.63
CA PRO A 50 10.64 -15.39 10.16
C PRO A 50 11.74 -15.59 9.12
N GLY A 51 12.68 -14.64 9.06
CA GLY A 51 13.96 -14.79 8.34
C GLY A 51 13.92 -14.56 6.83
N ILE A 52 12.77 -14.21 6.24
CA ILE A 52 12.64 -14.03 4.79
C ILE A 52 12.40 -12.59 4.34
N PHE A 53 12.56 -11.63 5.23
CA PHE A 53 12.29 -10.22 4.91
C PHE A 53 13.31 -9.25 5.54
N THR A 54 13.34 -8.04 4.97
CA THR A 54 13.90 -6.82 5.56
C THR A 54 12.75 -5.84 5.79
N TYR A 55 12.71 -5.21 6.95
CA TYR A 55 11.65 -4.25 7.31
C TYR A 55 12.10 -2.82 7.07
N HIS A 56 11.21 -2.02 6.48
CA HIS A 56 11.36 -0.58 6.23
C HIS A 56 10.16 0.14 6.81
N GLU A 57 10.38 0.91 7.89
CA GLU A 57 9.33 1.74 8.48
C GLU A 57 8.91 2.84 7.51
N THR A 58 7.72 2.73 6.94
CA THR A 58 7.26 3.60 5.86
C THR A 58 5.75 3.80 5.95
N LEU A 59 5.31 5.06 5.91
CA LEU A 59 3.90 5.40 5.74
C LEU A 59 3.54 5.19 4.26
N THR A 60 2.68 4.23 3.98
CA THR A 60 2.36 3.78 2.61
C THR A 60 1.06 4.36 2.06
N ASP A 61 0.18 4.78 2.93
CA ASP A 61 -1.08 5.47 2.63
C ASP A 61 -1.66 6.15 3.86
N ILE A 62 -2.71 6.94 3.63
CA ILE A 62 -3.52 7.55 4.66
C ILE A 62 -4.91 6.93 4.59
N GLY A 63 -5.38 6.36 5.66
CA GLY A 63 -6.75 5.92 5.80
C GLY A 63 -7.66 7.02 6.33
N LEU A 64 -8.70 6.63 7.03
CA LEU A 64 -9.54 7.58 7.78
C LEU A 64 -8.87 7.88 9.12
N VAL A 65 -8.64 9.16 9.41
CA VAL A 65 -8.22 9.60 10.75
C VAL A 65 -9.40 9.42 11.70
N GLN A 66 -9.15 8.83 12.86
CA GLN A 66 -10.19 8.47 13.82
C GLN A 66 -9.87 9.09 15.19
N ASP A 67 -10.85 9.75 15.79
CA ASP A 67 -10.78 10.21 17.18
C ASP A 67 -11.02 9.05 18.15
N THR A 68 -11.93 8.16 17.78
CA THR A 68 -12.22 6.89 18.47
C THR A 68 -12.40 5.79 17.43
N PRO A 69 -12.40 4.50 17.81
CA PRO A 69 -12.61 3.41 16.85
C PRO A 69 -13.93 3.49 16.06
N LEU A 70 -14.87 4.34 16.46
CA LEU A 70 -16.19 4.48 15.83
C LEU A 70 -16.43 5.89 15.25
N GLU A 71 -15.54 6.84 15.47
CA GLU A 71 -15.72 8.24 15.06
C GLU A 71 -14.57 8.66 14.16
N VAL A 72 -14.92 9.05 12.94
CA VAL A 72 -13.98 9.51 11.93
C VAL A 72 -13.89 11.04 11.96
N ASP A 73 -12.67 11.56 12.04
CA ASP A 73 -12.37 12.98 11.84
C ASP A 73 -12.15 13.25 10.35
N ILE A 74 -13.20 13.66 9.65
CA ILE A 74 -13.14 13.95 8.22
C ILE A 74 -12.25 15.17 7.90
N PRO A 75 -12.34 16.31 8.63
CA PRO A 75 -11.41 17.42 8.46
C PRO A 75 -9.94 17.02 8.60
N ALA A 76 -9.58 16.28 9.66
CA ALA A 76 -8.22 15.81 9.85
C ALA A 76 -7.79 14.82 8.76
N THR A 77 -8.70 13.95 8.29
CA THR A 77 -8.47 13.04 7.17
C THR A 77 -8.11 13.83 5.89
N ILE A 78 -8.87 14.86 5.56
CA ILE A 78 -8.62 15.69 4.39
C ILE A 78 -7.24 16.37 4.48
N LEU A 79 -6.91 16.96 5.63
CA LEU A 79 -5.61 17.60 5.83
C LEU A 79 -4.45 16.61 5.67
N ALA A 80 -4.56 15.44 6.27
CA ALA A 80 -3.54 14.39 6.16
C ALA A 80 -3.37 13.92 4.70
N LEU A 81 -4.48 13.76 3.96
CA LEU A 81 -4.45 13.37 2.55
C LEU A 81 -3.86 14.46 1.66
N GLN A 82 -4.14 15.74 1.93
CA GLN A 82 -3.57 16.86 1.19
C GLN A 82 -2.07 17.04 1.44
N ASP A 83 -1.57 16.66 2.61
CA ASP A 83 -0.14 16.64 2.93
C ASP A 83 0.56 15.44 2.27
N PHE A 84 -0.14 14.31 2.16
CA PHE A 84 0.40 13.08 1.59
C PHE A 84 0.37 13.06 0.05
N PHE A 85 -0.65 13.66 -0.57
CA PHE A 85 -0.83 13.71 -2.02
C PHE A 85 -0.75 15.15 -2.57
N PRO A 86 -0.09 15.35 -3.72
CA PRO A 86 0.70 14.37 -4.48
C PRO A 86 1.93 13.94 -3.70
N PHE A 87 2.38 12.72 -3.96
CA PHE A 87 3.58 12.19 -3.28
C PHE A 87 4.77 13.12 -3.42
N ASN A 88 5.50 13.31 -2.32
CA ASN A 88 6.72 14.09 -2.32
C ASN A 88 7.77 13.46 -3.25
N GLU A 89 8.22 14.23 -4.25
CA GLU A 89 9.14 13.75 -5.28
C GLU A 89 10.49 13.28 -4.71
N LYS A 90 11.00 13.90 -3.64
CA LYS A 90 12.24 13.46 -2.99
C LYS A 90 12.08 12.09 -2.33
N ASN A 91 10.91 11.84 -1.72
CA ASN A 91 10.61 10.55 -1.10
C ASN A 91 10.47 9.47 -2.17
N LEU A 92 9.78 9.75 -3.29
CA LEU A 92 9.68 8.81 -4.41
C LEU A 92 11.05 8.45 -4.99
N ILE A 93 11.93 9.46 -5.19
CA ILE A 93 13.30 9.23 -5.66
C ILE A 93 14.13 8.41 -4.66
N GLY A 94 13.93 8.65 -3.36
CA GLY A 94 14.58 7.86 -2.31
C GLY A 94 14.22 6.39 -2.40
N LEU A 95 12.92 6.09 -2.41
CA LEU A 95 12.38 4.73 -2.51
C LEU A 95 12.74 4.06 -3.84
N GLU A 96 12.67 4.78 -4.98
CA GLU A 96 13.15 4.30 -6.28
C GLU A 96 14.61 3.80 -6.20
N LYS A 97 15.49 4.62 -5.62
CA LYS A 97 16.90 4.26 -5.46
C LYS A 97 17.09 3.02 -4.58
N GLU A 98 16.35 2.91 -3.47
CA GLU A 98 16.39 1.73 -2.60
C GLU A 98 15.99 0.47 -3.37
N LEU A 99 14.89 0.52 -4.12
CA LEU A 99 14.42 -0.60 -4.93
C LEU A 99 15.44 -1.00 -6.02
N CYS A 100 16.04 -0.02 -6.69
CA CYS A 100 17.09 -0.27 -7.70
C CYS A 100 18.37 -0.86 -7.06
N GLN A 101 18.82 -0.32 -5.93
CA GLN A 101 20.00 -0.80 -5.22
C GLN A 101 19.84 -2.21 -4.66
N SER A 102 18.65 -2.55 -4.21
CA SER A 102 18.33 -3.90 -3.74
C SER A 102 18.13 -4.91 -4.88
N ASN A 103 18.16 -4.48 -6.15
CA ASN A 103 17.78 -5.28 -7.31
C ASN A 103 16.37 -5.86 -7.19
N CYS A 104 15.42 -5.05 -6.75
CA CYS A 104 14.01 -5.41 -6.68
C CYS A 104 13.47 -5.70 -8.08
N GLN A 105 12.68 -6.78 -8.21
CA GLN A 105 12.18 -7.26 -9.51
C GLN A 105 10.67 -7.19 -9.62
N LEU A 106 9.98 -6.99 -8.50
CA LEU A 106 8.52 -6.91 -8.42
C LEU A 106 8.11 -6.07 -7.22
N VAL A 107 7.10 -5.23 -7.40
CA VAL A 107 6.42 -4.52 -6.33
C VAL A 107 5.05 -5.15 -6.10
N ILE A 108 4.71 -5.48 -4.86
CA ILE A 108 3.36 -5.89 -4.47
C ILE A 108 2.80 -4.82 -3.53
N CYS A 109 1.55 -4.46 -3.72
CA CYS A 109 0.86 -3.44 -2.95
C CYS A 109 -0.41 -4.03 -2.32
N ASP A 110 -0.51 -4.03 -1.01
CA ASP A 110 -1.76 -4.29 -0.31
C ASP A 110 -2.46 -2.95 -0.08
N ILE A 111 -3.36 -2.61 -1.00
CA ILE A 111 -4.09 -1.33 -1.15
C ILE A 111 -3.26 -0.04 -1.10
N SER A 112 -1.93 -0.13 -1.15
CA SER A 112 -1.02 1.02 -1.04
C SER A 112 -0.74 1.68 -2.40
N PRO A 113 -1.20 2.92 -2.65
CA PRO A 113 -0.89 3.63 -3.89
C PRO A 113 0.58 4.07 -3.98
N LEU A 114 1.27 4.24 -2.84
CA LEU A 114 2.69 4.63 -2.83
C LEU A 114 3.56 3.58 -3.53
N GLY A 115 3.33 2.29 -3.24
CA GLY A 115 4.10 1.23 -3.87
C GLY A 115 3.94 1.19 -5.38
N ILE A 116 2.73 1.47 -5.90
CA ILE A 116 2.45 1.55 -7.34
C ILE A 116 3.24 2.72 -7.95
N ALA A 117 3.18 3.91 -7.32
CA ALA A 117 3.90 5.10 -7.78
C ALA A 117 5.43 4.88 -7.82
N VAL A 118 5.99 4.21 -6.81
CA VAL A 118 7.42 3.87 -6.76
C VAL A 118 7.77 2.84 -7.84
N GLY A 119 6.94 1.83 -8.03
CA GLY A 119 7.12 0.80 -9.07
C GLY A 119 7.12 1.41 -10.47
N GLU A 120 6.17 2.30 -10.77
CA GLU A 120 6.12 3.04 -12.03
C GLU A 120 7.40 3.85 -12.27
N LYS A 121 7.83 4.62 -11.25
CA LYS A 121 9.04 5.44 -11.31
C LYS A 121 10.31 4.61 -11.52
N ALA A 122 10.43 3.48 -10.81
CA ALA A 122 11.54 2.56 -10.91
C ALA A 122 11.50 1.66 -12.17
N LYS A 123 10.41 1.68 -12.92
CA LYS A 123 10.11 0.78 -14.05
C LYS A 123 10.14 -0.70 -13.63
N ILE A 124 9.68 -0.97 -12.42
CA ILE A 124 9.51 -2.32 -11.86
C ILE A 124 8.03 -2.65 -11.92
N PRO A 125 7.63 -3.83 -12.44
CA PRO A 125 6.22 -4.21 -12.50
C PRO A 125 5.58 -4.23 -11.12
N SER A 126 4.31 -3.81 -11.04
CA SER A 126 3.54 -3.75 -9.80
C SER A 126 2.29 -4.61 -9.85
N ILE A 127 1.95 -5.21 -8.71
CA ILE A 127 0.70 -5.96 -8.48
C ILE A 127 -0.05 -5.26 -7.35
N LEU A 128 -1.28 -4.84 -7.60
CA LEU A 128 -2.21 -4.41 -6.56
C LEU A 128 -3.02 -5.60 -6.07
N ILE A 129 -3.04 -5.83 -4.76
CA ILE A 129 -3.90 -6.81 -4.10
C ILE A 129 -4.87 -6.06 -3.20
N GLU A 130 -6.17 -6.24 -3.41
CA GLU A 130 -7.17 -5.47 -2.68
C GLU A 130 -8.49 -6.24 -2.49
N ASN A 131 -9.28 -5.77 -1.56
CA ASN A 131 -10.71 -6.06 -1.42
C ASN A 131 -11.54 -4.77 -1.43
N PHE A 132 -10.89 -3.64 -1.25
CA PHE A 132 -11.37 -2.27 -1.47
C PHE A 132 -10.15 -1.37 -1.77
N THR A 133 -10.40 -0.17 -2.28
CA THR A 133 -9.40 0.89 -2.49
C THR A 133 -9.82 2.18 -1.78
N TRP A 134 -8.87 3.03 -1.44
CA TRP A 134 -9.16 4.25 -0.68
C TRP A 134 -10.02 5.25 -1.45
N ASP A 135 -9.91 5.32 -2.78
CA ASP A 135 -10.80 6.13 -3.62
C ASP A 135 -12.28 5.75 -3.42
N TRP A 136 -12.57 4.42 -3.34
CA TRP A 136 -13.91 3.93 -3.07
C TRP A 136 -14.39 4.27 -1.65
N ILE A 137 -13.52 4.17 -0.65
CA ILE A 137 -13.84 4.51 0.75
C ILE A 137 -14.20 5.99 0.90
N TYR A 138 -13.54 6.88 0.14
CA TYR A 138 -13.77 8.32 0.24
C TYR A 138 -14.98 8.82 -0.59
N GLU A 139 -15.47 8.07 -1.58
CA GLU A 139 -16.60 8.48 -2.43
C GLU A 139 -17.83 8.97 -1.66
N PRO A 140 -18.30 8.32 -0.58
CA PRO A 140 -19.48 8.75 0.16
C PRO A 140 -19.37 10.15 0.77
N TYR A 141 -18.15 10.63 1.03
CA TYR A 141 -17.90 11.92 1.66
C TYR A 141 -17.89 13.10 0.69
N ILE A 142 -17.86 12.87 -0.62
CA ILE A 142 -17.79 13.92 -1.65
C ILE A 142 -18.92 14.94 -1.52
N LYS A 143 -20.12 14.49 -1.18
CA LYS A 143 -21.32 15.33 -1.08
C LYS A 143 -21.14 16.48 -0.11
N ASP A 144 -20.56 16.19 1.05
CA ASP A 144 -20.39 17.17 2.13
C ASP A 144 -18.96 17.75 2.17
N HIS A 145 -18.01 17.09 1.52
CA HIS A 145 -16.58 17.45 1.49
C HIS A 145 -16.00 17.34 0.06
N PRO A 146 -16.27 18.32 -0.82
CA PRO A 146 -15.82 18.29 -2.21
C PRO A 146 -14.30 18.17 -2.41
N GLN A 147 -13.51 18.47 -1.37
CA GLN A 147 -12.04 18.32 -1.38
C GLN A 147 -11.58 16.90 -1.68
N PHE A 148 -12.42 15.90 -1.42
CA PHE A 148 -12.12 14.50 -1.77
C PHE A 148 -12.06 14.24 -3.28
N ILE A 149 -12.67 15.07 -4.12
CA ILE A 149 -12.70 14.85 -5.58
C ILE A 149 -11.28 14.74 -6.15
N ASP A 150 -10.40 15.68 -5.83
CA ASP A 150 -9.04 15.69 -6.37
C ASP A 150 -8.17 14.60 -5.73
N ILE A 151 -8.39 14.30 -4.46
CA ILE A 151 -7.74 13.20 -3.73
C ILE A 151 -8.10 11.86 -4.38
N ILE A 152 -9.38 11.59 -4.58
CA ILE A 152 -9.89 10.37 -5.23
C ILE A 152 -9.33 10.23 -6.64
N ARG A 153 -9.30 11.31 -7.42
CA ARG A 153 -8.71 11.30 -8.78
C ARG A 153 -7.23 10.93 -8.74
N THR A 154 -6.49 11.45 -7.77
CA THR A 154 -5.07 11.16 -7.61
C THR A 154 -4.83 9.71 -7.23
N ILE A 155 -5.58 9.19 -6.26
CA ILE A 155 -5.47 7.78 -5.85
C ILE A 155 -5.82 6.86 -7.01
N LYS A 156 -6.94 7.13 -7.69
CA LYS A 156 -7.40 6.34 -8.84
C LYS A 156 -6.36 6.32 -9.96
N TYR A 157 -5.71 7.46 -10.26
CA TYR A 157 -4.63 7.50 -11.24
C TYR A 157 -3.54 6.46 -10.91
N TYR A 158 -3.06 6.40 -9.66
CA TYR A 158 -2.03 5.42 -9.28
C TYR A 158 -2.56 3.97 -9.34
N ILE A 159 -3.78 3.72 -8.87
CA ILE A 159 -4.40 2.40 -8.93
C ILE A 159 -4.50 1.90 -10.37
N ASP A 160 -4.95 2.76 -11.29
CA ASP A 160 -5.11 2.43 -12.71
C ASP A 160 -3.76 2.19 -13.42
N THR A 161 -2.62 2.63 -12.85
CA THR A 161 -1.27 2.39 -13.41
C THR A 161 -0.63 1.07 -12.93
N ALA A 162 -1.23 0.35 -11.99
CA ALA A 162 -0.76 -0.97 -11.59
C ALA A 162 -0.75 -1.94 -12.78
N ASN A 163 0.34 -2.71 -12.96
CA ASN A 163 0.46 -3.64 -14.07
C ASN A 163 -0.48 -4.84 -13.96
N TYR A 164 -0.76 -5.27 -12.73
CA TYR A 164 -1.68 -6.36 -12.43
C TYR A 164 -2.55 -6.00 -11.24
N HIS A 165 -3.80 -6.46 -11.27
CA HIS A 165 -4.78 -6.24 -10.23
C HIS A 165 -5.37 -7.58 -9.77
N ILE A 166 -5.33 -7.85 -8.47
CA ILE A 166 -5.88 -9.07 -7.86
C ILE A 166 -6.92 -8.65 -6.82
N GLN A 167 -8.17 -8.97 -7.08
CA GLN A 167 -9.25 -8.76 -6.13
C GLN A 167 -9.42 -9.97 -5.21
N THR A 168 -9.49 -9.72 -3.90
CA THR A 168 -9.76 -10.76 -2.90
C THR A 168 -11.21 -10.70 -2.43
N LEU A 169 -11.79 -11.85 -2.10
CA LEU A 169 -13.16 -11.92 -1.60
C LEU A 169 -13.23 -11.73 -0.07
N PRO A 170 -14.27 -11.02 0.43
CA PRO A 170 -15.27 -10.27 -0.33
C PRO A 170 -14.68 -9.00 -0.94
N THR A 171 -15.07 -8.63 -2.17
CA THR A 171 -14.69 -7.36 -2.78
C THR A 171 -15.79 -6.34 -2.66
N CYS A 172 -15.44 -5.05 -2.46
CA CYS A 172 -16.37 -3.95 -2.37
C CYS A 172 -16.82 -3.42 -3.74
N ARG A 173 -15.95 -3.52 -4.75
CA ARG A 173 -16.24 -3.11 -6.12
C ARG A 173 -15.74 -4.22 -7.06
N PRO A 174 -16.61 -5.18 -7.46
CA PRO A 174 -16.22 -6.21 -8.41
C PRO A 174 -15.98 -5.59 -9.81
N ASP A 175 -14.93 -6.05 -10.50
CA ASP A 175 -14.65 -5.72 -11.90
C ASP A 175 -15.64 -6.41 -12.85
#